data_8639710bc50c5a75bb7d4e0851d16275
#
_entry.id   8639710bc50c5a75bb7d4e0851d16275
#
_cell.length_a   1.000
_cell.length_b   1.000
_cell.length_c   1.000
_cell.angle_alpha   90.00
_cell.angle_beta   90.00
_cell.angle_gamma   90.00
#
_symmetry.space_group_name_H-M   'P 1'
#
loop_
_entity.id
_entity.type
_entity.pdbx_description
1 polymer ?
#
loop_
_entity_poly.entity_id
_entity_poly.type
_entity_poly.pdbx_seq_one_letter_code
_entity_poly.pdbx_strand_id
1 'polypeptide(L)'
;LGQSGCGKSVLIKTIYKLFYFDSGSILYDGKSEVDIDKFSMLFQYGALFDSLKISENIAFTDFINNKTKFEKKVNSLMNDVGLDKSIFNKYPSEISGGMKKRVALARALYKNPKVIFLDEPTTGLDPINSDKINELILKVITKRKITAVTITHDIKSAIKTGDHYYFIDKGIIQDKGDCKKILKTNNKVFKSFITGADIKQ
;
A
#
# COMPACT_ATOMS: atom_id res chain seq x y z
N LEU A 1 -3.06 -3.34 -11.29
CA LEU A 1 -1.97 -3.97 -12.02
C LEU A 1 -1.60 -3.16 -13.24
N GLY A 2 -0.36 -3.28 -13.76
CA GLY A 2 0.09 -2.67 -15.01
C GLY A 2 1.59 -2.40 -15.03
N GLN A 3 2.13 -2.09 -16.22
CA GLN A 3 3.54 -1.79 -16.40
C GLN A 3 3.98 -0.52 -15.66
N SER A 4 5.29 -0.36 -15.45
CA SER A 4 5.83 0.88 -14.92
C SER A 4 5.49 2.05 -15.84
N GLY A 5 5.12 3.20 -15.27
CA GLY A 5 4.78 4.40 -16.05
C GLY A 5 3.35 4.46 -16.61
N CYS A 6 2.51 3.43 -16.49
CA CYS A 6 1.14 3.46 -17.03
C CYS A 6 0.11 4.29 -16.22
N GLY A 7 0.56 5.04 -15.19
CA GLY A 7 -0.29 5.97 -14.44
C GLY A 7 -0.87 5.45 -13.12
N LYS A 8 -0.53 4.24 -12.64
CA LYS A 8 -1.09 3.65 -11.41
C LYS A 8 -0.93 4.52 -10.17
N SER A 9 0.31 4.97 -9.90
CA SER A 9 0.60 5.81 -8.73
C SER A 9 -0.03 7.21 -8.88
N VAL A 10 -0.16 7.72 -10.11
CA VAL A 10 -0.89 8.98 -10.39
C VAL A 10 -2.35 8.81 -10.01
N LEU A 11 -3.00 7.73 -10.45
CA LEU A 11 -4.40 7.42 -10.11
C LEU A 11 -4.63 7.42 -8.59
N ILE A 12 -3.80 6.70 -7.81
CA ILE A 12 -3.93 6.70 -6.36
C ILE A 12 -3.72 8.09 -5.76
N LYS A 13 -2.72 8.83 -6.21
CA LYS A 13 -2.46 10.19 -5.73
C LYS A 13 -3.62 11.14 -6.05
N THR A 14 -4.28 10.95 -7.19
CA THR A 14 -5.50 11.69 -7.55
C THR A 14 -6.67 11.32 -6.62
N ILE A 15 -6.89 10.03 -6.35
CA ILE A 15 -7.91 9.58 -5.39
C ILE A 15 -7.63 10.13 -3.98
N TYR A 16 -6.35 10.23 -3.61
CA TYR A 16 -5.91 10.83 -2.34
C TYR A 16 -5.94 12.37 -2.34
N LYS A 17 -6.47 13.00 -3.41
CA LYS A 17 -6.53 14.45 -3.60
C LYS A 17 -5.18 15.18 -3.56
N LEU A 18 -4.09 14.48 -3.89
CA LEU A 18 -2.77 15.08 -4.06
C LEU A 18 -2.60 15.69 -5.46
N PHE A 19 -3.38 15.23 -6.43
CA PHE A 19 -3.44 15.78 -7.79
C PHE A 19 -4.88 16.10 -8.17
N TYR A 20 -5.05 17.12 -8.99
CA TYR A 20 -6.32 17.44 -9.61
C TYR A 20 -6.56 16.52 -10.81
N PHE A 21 -7.82 16.36 -11.20
CA PHE A 21 -8.24 15.67 -12.42
C PHE A 21 -9.19 16.55 -13.20
N ASP A 22 -9.17 16.43 -14.53
CA ASP A 22 -9.91 17.33 -15.43
C ASP A 22 -11.40 17.00 -15.49
N SER A 23 -11.77 15.73 -15.37
CA SER A 23 -13.15 15.27 -15.47
C SER A 23 -13.38 13.95 -14.74
N GLY A 24 -14.65 13.63 -14.50
CA GLY A 24 -15.06 12.42 -13.79
C GLY A 24 -15.47 12.69 -12.34
N SER A 25 -15.56 11.63 -11.54
CA SER A 25 -15.92 11.72 -10.11
C SER A 25 -15.23 10.63 -9.31
N ILE A 26 -14.88 10.96 -8.07
CA ILE A 26 -14.38 10.01 -7.07
C ILE A 26 -15.44 9.90 -6.00
N LEU A 27 -15.97 8.68 -5.81
CA LEU A 27 -17.02 8.42 -4.82
C LEU A 27 -16.48 7.49 -3.74
N TYR A 28 -16.74 7.83 -2.48
CA TYR A 28 -16.54 6.97 -1.33
C TYR A 28 -17.89 6.75 -0.63
N ASP A 29 -18.33 5.48 -0.50
CA ASP A 29 -19.67 5.14 -0.04
C ASP A 29 -20.78 5.91 -0.79
N GLY A 30 -20.64 6.08 -2.10
CA GLY A 30 -21.58 6.79 -2.97
C GLY A 30 -21.58 8.31 -2.85
N LYS A 31 -20.68 8.89 -2.05
CA LYS A 31 -20.58 10.34 -1.83
C LYS A 31 -19.31 10.90 -2.49
N SER A 32 -19.44 12.07 -3.12
CA SER A 32 -18.32 12.80 -3.73
C SER A 32 -17.42 13.52 -2.71
N GLU A 33 -17.95 13.81 -1.52
CA GLU A 33 -17.15 14.33 -0.42
C GLU A 33 -16.39 13.19 0.25
N VAL A 34 -15.14 13.04 -0.17
CA VAL A 34 -14.23 12.04 0.39
C VAL A 34 -13.53 12.61 1.62
N ASP A 35 -13.82 12.02 2.77
CA ASP A 35 -13.12 12.31 4.01
C ASP A 35 -11.73 11.64 3.97
N ILE A 36 -10.70 12.45 3.67
CA ILE A 36 -9.31 11.97 3.53
C ILE A 36 -8.77 11.40 4.85
N ASP A 37 -9.28 11.80 6.01
CA ASP A 37 -8.84 11.25 7.29
C ASP A 37 -9.19 9.77 7.46
N LYS A 38 -10.14 9.26 6.68
CA LYS A 38 -10.44 7.82 6.58
C LYS A 38 -9.48 7.05 5.70
N PHE A 39 -8.62 7.75 4.96
CA PHE A 39 -7.68 7.16 4.02
C PHE A 39 -6.27 7.18 4.61
N SER A 40 -5.48 6.21 4.21
CA SER A 40 -4.04 6.17 4.51
C SER A 40 -3.28 5.63 3.31
N MET A 41 -1.99 5.95 3.25
CA MET A 41 -1.12 5.52 2.15
C MET A 41 0.18 4.96 2.67
N LEU A 42 0.58 3.80 2.15
CA LEU A 42 1.91 3.23 2.28
C LEU A 42 2.65 3.48 0.96
N PHE A 43 3.68 4.30 1.01
CA PHE A 43 4.51 4.65 -0.14
C PHE A 43 5.53 3.56 -0.46
N GLN A 44 5.92 3.44 -1.72
CA GLN A 44 6.83 2.43 -2.26
C GLN A 44 8.10 2.21 -1.43
N TYR A 45 8.75 3.29 -0.98
CA TYR A 45 9.97 3.24 -0.17
C TYR A 45 9.73 3.49 1.32
N GLY A 46 8.46 3.41 1.78
CA GLY A 46 8.07 3.63 3.17
C GLY A 46 8.05 5.10 3.57
N ALA A 47 8.84 5.98 2.94
CA ALA A 47 8.92 7.43 3.20
C ALA A 47 9.07 7.76 4.70
N LEU A 48 9.93 7.03 5.41
CA LEU A 48 10.23 7.33 6.81
C LEU A 48 11.09 8.57 6.91
N PHE A 49 10.91 9.32 7.99
CA PHE A 49 11.74 10.47 8.31
C PHE A 49 12.98 10.00 9.05
N ASP A 50 14.15 10.13 8.46
CA ASP A 50 15.41 9.64 9.00
C ASP A 50 15.83 10.34 10.30
N SER A 51 15.39 11.59 10.50
CA SER A 51 15.61 12.38 11.70
C SER A 51 14.69 12.06 12.87
N LEU A 52 13.66 11.22 12.65
CA LEU A 52 12.70 10.85 13.69
C LEU A 52 12.92 9.42 14.15
N LYS A 53 12.68 9.17 15.44
CA LYS A 53 12.65 7.83 16.01
C LYS A 53 11.54 6.97 15.37
N ILE A 54 11.64 5.67 15.48
CA ILE A 54 10.62 4.73 14.98
C ILE A 54 9.25 5.02 15.58
N SER A 55 9.18 5.28 16.88
CA SER A 55 7.95 5.66 17.57
C SER A 55 7.33 6.95 17.03
N GLU A 56 8.15 7.96 16.77
CA GLU A 56 7.74 9.26 16.22
C GLU A 56 7.31 9.11 14.76
N ASN A 57 8.01 8.28 13.98
CA ASN A 57 7.59 7.94 12.62
C ASN A 57 6.20 7.30 12.61
N ILE A 58 5.94 6.34 13.50
CA ILE A 58 4.62 5.66 13.58
C ILE A 58 3.55 6.65 14.02
N ALA A 59 3.82 7.46 15.05
CA ALA A 59 2.88 8.44 15.61
C ALA A 59 2.95 9.80 14.92
N PHE A 60 3.47 9.91 13.70
CA PHE A 60 3.86 11.17 13.06
C PHE A 60 2.79 12.27 13.18
N THR A 61 1.52 11.94 12.95
CA THR A 61 0.43 12.93 13.06
C THR A 61 0.29 13.51 14.47
N ASP A 62 0.42 12.68 15.52
CA ASP A 62 0.32 13.15 16.90
C ASP A 62 1.61 13.86 17.31
N PHE A 63 2.77 13.39 16.83
CA PHE A 63 4.07 14.00 17.06
C PHE A 63 4.13 15.44 16.55
N ILE A 64 3.74 15.71 15.30
CA ILE A 64 3.75 17.08 14.73
C ILE A 64 2.73 18.01 15.43
N ASN A 65 1.70 17.46 16.06
CA ASN A 65 0.72 18.21 16.85
C ASN A 65 1.09 18.30 18.34
N ASN A 66 2.36 18.03 18.69
CA ASN A 66 2.90 18.10 20.06
C ASN A 66 2.13 17.24 21.09
N LYS A 67 1.48 16.16 20.66
CA LYS A 67 0.87 15.20 21.55
C LYS A 67 1.89 14.22 22.08
N THR A 68 1.96 14.06 23.39
CA THR A 68 2.96 13.22 24.06
C THR A 68 2.50 11.82 24.42
N LYS A 69 1.18 11.55 24.38
CA LYS A 69 0.60 10.29 24.87
C LYS A 69 0.31 9.28 23.74
N PHE A 70 1.30 8.94 22.92
CA PHE A 70 1.12 7.98 21.82
C PHE A 70 1.76 6.59 22.07
N GLU A 71 2.53 6.41 23.13
CA GLU A 71 3.31 5.19 23.38
C GLU A 71 2.47 3.90 23.37
N LYS A 72 1.33 3.88 24.08
CA LYS A 72 0.46 2.69 24.12
C LYS A 72 -0.02 2.29 22.73
N LYS A 73 -0.42 3.29 21.93
CA LYS A 73 -0.91 3.07 20.56
C LYS A 73 0.20 2.59 19.64
N VAL A 74 1.38 3.19 19.73
CA VAL A 74 2.58 2.78 18.97
C VAL A 74 2.96 1.35 19.31
N ASN A 75 3.07 1.01 20.61
CA ASN A 75 3.40 -0.35 21.04
C ASN A 75 2.39 -1.40 20.52
N SER A 76 1.10 -1.08 20.53
CA SER A 76 0.08 -1.95 19.97
C SER A 76 0.26 -2.16 18.47
N LEU A 77 0.55 -1.09 17.72
CA LEU A 77 0.76 -1.16 16.28
C LEU A 77 2.05 -1.90 15.94
N MET A 78 3.14 -1.66 16.69
CA MET A 78 4.39 -2.41 16.52
C MET A 78 4.15 -3.91 16.68
N ASN A 79 3.38 -4.30 17.68
CA ASN A 79 3.00 -5.71 17.91
C ASN A 79 2.17 -6.27 16.72
N ASP A 80 1.18 -5.51 16.21
CA ASP A 80 0.36 -5.93 15.08
C ASP A 80 1.18 -6.17 13.80
N VAL A 81 2.26 -5.41 13.60
CA VAL A 81 3.16 -5.57 12.45
C VAL A 81 4.40 -6.42 12.74
N GLY A 82 4.46 -7.06 13.92
CA GLY A 82 5.55 -7.96 14.31
C GLY A 82 6.90 -7.26 14.48
N LEU A 83 6.91 -6.07 15.07
CA LEU A 83 8.10 -5.32 15.45
C LEU A 83 8.34 -5.43 16.96
N ASP A 84 9.58 -5.67 17.35
CA ASP A 84 9.98 -5.71 18.75
C ASP A 84 10.07 -4.30 19.35
N LYS A 85 9.75 -4.17 20.64
CA LYS A 85 9.79 -2.89 21.36
C LYS A 85 11.20 -2.31 21.48
N SER A 86 12.25 -3.10 21.37
CA SER A 86 13.63 -2.63 21.44
C SER A 86 14.00 -1.60 20.38
N ILE A 87 13.23 -1.54 19.28
CA ILE A 87 13.47 -0.55 18.23
C ILE A 87 12.67 0.75 18.41
N PHE A 88 11.86 0.87 19.47
CA PHE A 88 10.97 2.02 19.70
C PHE A 88 11.70 3.36 19.62
N ASN A 89 12.89 3.45 20.21
CA ASN A 89 13.72 4.66 20.26
C ASN A 89 14.83 4.70 19.20
N LYS A 90 14.91 3.69 18.31
CA LYS A 90 15.88 3.68 17.22
C LYS A 90 15.46 4.59 16.07
N TYR A 91 16.42 4.89 15.21
CA TYR A 91 16.21 5.64 13.96
C TYR A 91 16.08 4.68 12.75
N PRO A 92 15.51 5.13 11.63
CA PRO A 92 15.40 4.30 10.42
C PRO A 92 16.74 3.72 9.94
N SER A 93 17.85 4.43 10.12
CA SER A 93 19.20 3.96 9.75
C SER A 93 19.66 2.72 10.53
N GLU A 94 19.08 2.47 11.71
CA GLU A 94 19.48 1.38 12.62
C GLU A 94 18.68 0.08 12.44
N ILE A 95 17.76 0.04 11.45
CA ILE A 95 16.88 -1.11 11.22
C ILE A 95 16.93 -1.60 9.78
N SER A 96 16.61 -2.89 9.57
CA SER A 96 16.61 -3.51 8.25
C SER A 96 15.52 -2.95 7.31
N GLY A 97 15.68 -3.15 6.00
CA GLY A 97 14.70 -2.74 4.99
C GLY A 97 13.30 -3.34 5.23
N GLY A 98 13.23 -4.62 5.61
CA GLY A 98 11.96 -5.26 5.97
C GLY A 98 11.32 -4.65 7.22
N MET A 99 12.12 -4.27 8.23
CA MET A 99 11.62 -3.55 9.40
C MET A 99 11.12 -2.16 9.02
N LYS A 100 11.81 -1.42 8.13
CA LYS A 100 11.35 -0.12 7.62
C LYS A 100 9.96 -0.23 6.96
N LYS A 101 9.71 -1.29 6.16
CA LYS A 101 8.39 -1.55 5.55
C LYS A 101 7.30 -1.77 6.61
N ARG A 102 7.61 -2.52 7.68
CA ARG A 102 6.68 -2.75 8.80
C ARG A 102 6.40 -1.47 9.58
N VAL A 103 7.41 -0.63 9.81
CA VAL A 103 7.23 0.69 10.44
C VAL A 103 6.33 1.58 9.59
N ALA A 104 6.55 1.63 8.27
CA ALA A 104 5.72 2.39 7.35
C ALA A 104 4.26 1.89 7.34
N LEU A 105 4.05 0.57 7.41
CA LEU A 105 2.71 -0.02 7.57
C LEU A 105 2.07 0.39 8.90
N ALA A 106 2.81 0.31 10.02
CA ALA A 106 2.32 0.74 11.33
C ALA A 106 1.91 2.23 11.33
N ARG A 107 2.71 3.10 10.69
CA ARG A 107 2.38 4.52 10.50
C ARG A 107 1.10 4.70 9.69
N ALA A 108 0.95 3.97 8.59
CA ALA A 108 -0.25 4.02 7.77
C ALA A 108 -1.51 3.58 8.54
N LEU A 109 -1.37 2.66 9.49
CA LEU A 109 -2.47 2.18 10.35
C LEU A 109 -2.76 3.09 11.54
N TYR A 110 -1.92 4.08 11.82
CA TYR A 110 -1.99 4.87 13.05
C TYR A 110 -3.33 5.60 13.22
N LYS A 111 -3.89 6.15 12.14
CA LYS A 111 -5.19 6.84 12.17
C LYS A 111 -6.41 5.91 12.12
N ASN A 112 -6.24 4.59 12.17
CA ASN A 112 -7.31 3.60 11.98
C ASN A 112 -8.10 3.84 10.68
N PRO A 113 -7.44 3.84 9.52
CA PRO A 113 -8.08 4.14 8.25
C PRO A 113 -9.16 3.12 7.90
N LYS A 114 -10.15 3.54 7.11
CA LYS A 114 -11.12 2.65 6.46
C LYS A 114 -10.61 2.12 5.13
N VAL A 115 -9.79 2.92 4.45
CA VAL A 115 -9.15 2.55 3.17
C VAL A 115 -7.65 2.78 3.29
N ILE A 116 -6.85 1.79 2.86
CA ILE A 116 -5.41 1.91 2.76
C ILE A 116 -4.96 1.74 1.31
N PHE A 117 -4.17 2.67 0.83
CA PHE A 117 -3.51 2.57 -0.46
C PHE A 117 -2.08 2.07 -0.26
N LEU A 118 -1.72 1.01 -0.98
CA LEU A 118 -0.43 0.35 -0.90
C LEU A 118 0.27 0.50 -2.26
N ASP A 119 1.28 1.36 -2.32
CA ASP A 119 2.03 1.58 -3.55
C ASP A 119 3.28 0.70 -3.55
N GLU A 120 3.22 -0.41 -4.29
CA GLU A 120 4.32 -1.37 -4.44
C GLU A 120 4.93 -1.81 -3.09
N PRO A 121 4.15 -2.39 -2.16
CA PRO A 121 4.58 -2.58 -0.77
C PRO A 121 5.78 -3.53 -0.61
N THR A 122 6.04 -4.40 -1.59
CA THR A 122 7.09 -5.41 -1.54
C THR A 122 8.31 -5.07 -2.40
N THR A 123 8.29 -3.95 -3.12
CA THR A 123 9.42 -3.53 -3.98
C THR A 123 10.71 -3.40 -3.16
N GLY A 124 11.80 -3.95 -3.71
CA GLY A 124 13.13 -3.94 -3.09
C GLY A 124 13.35 -5.02 -2.02
N LEU A 125 12.42 -5.96 -1.88
CA LEU A 125 12.57 -7.15 -1.04
C LEU A 125 12.81 -8.40 -1.90
N ASP A 126 13.54 -9.36 -1.36
CA ASP A 126 13.63 -10.69 -1.94
C ASP A 126 12.27 -11.43 -1.88
N PRO A 127 12.08 -12.52 -2.66
CA PRO A 127 10.78 -13.21 -2.72
C PRO A 127 10.27 -13.70 -1.37
N ILE A 128 11.14 -14.19 -0.49
CA ILE A 128 10.75 -14.73 0.83
C ILE A 128 10.25 -13.60 1.73
N ASN A 129 10.95 -12.48 1.76
CA ASN A 129 10.56 -11.33 2.55
C ASN A 129 9.33 -10.60 1.95
N SER A 130 9.19 -10.60 0.63
CA SER A 130 7.99 -10.13 -0.08
C SER A 130 6.75 -10.92 0.37
N ASP A 131 6.84 -12.24 0.40
CA ASP A 131 5.75 -13.11 0.87
C ASP A 131 5.37 -12.83 2.32
N LYS A 132 6.36 -12.68 3.21
CA LYS A 132 6.10 -12.34 4.63
C LYS A 132 5.41 -10.99 4.80
N ILE A 133 5.77 -9.99 4.00
CA ILE A 133 5.10 -8.67 4.02
C ILE A 133 3.69 -8.77 3.48
N ASN A 134 3.45 -9.50 2.39
CA ASN A 134 2.12 -9.73 1.84
C ASN A 134 1.19 -10.43 2.86
N GLU A 135 1.67 -11.47 3.53
CA GLU A 135 0.92 -12.17 4.58
C GLU A 135 0.62 -11.27 5.78
N LEU A 136 1.59 -10.46 6.19
CA LEU A 136 1.40 -9.48 7.25
C LEU A 136 0.33 -8.45 6.89
N ILE A 137 0.42 -7.86 5.68
CA ILE A 137 -0.56 -6.90 5.18
C ILE A 137 -1.95 -7.55 5.20
N LEU A 138 -2.11 -8.72 4.58
CA LEU A 138 -3.39 -9.43 4.52
C LEU A 138 -3.97 -9.70 5.92
N LYS A 139 -3.14 -10.20 6.84
CA LYS A 139 -3.54 -10.44 8.24
C LYS A 139 -4.06 -9.18 8.92
N VAL A 140 -3.34 -8.05 8.75
CA VAL A 140 -3.69 -6.81 9.44
C VAL A 140 -4.94 -6.16 8.85
N ILE A 141 -5.05 -6.09 7.50
CA ILE A 141 -6.23 -5.50 6.85
C ILE A 141 -7.50 -6.31 7.14
N THR A 142 -7.41 -7.65 7.13
CA THR A 142 -8.54 -8.54 7.46
C THR A 142 -8.96 -8.36 8.91
N LYS A 143 -8.00 -8.42 9.86
CA LYS A 143 -8.27 -8.24 11.29
C LYS A 143 -8.94 -6.89 11.59
N ARG A 144 -8.54 -5.83 10.89
CA ARG A 144 -9.02 -4.46 11.11
C ARG A 144 -10.19 -4.07 10.20
N LYS A 145 -10.63 -4.97 9.29
CA LYS A 145 -11.69 -4.74 8.31
C LYS A 145 -11.44 -3.48 7.46
N ILE A 146 -10.21 -3.36 6.95
CA ILE A 146 -9.77 -2.24 6.12
C ILE A 146 -9.91 -2.64 4.65
N THR A 147 -10.46 -1.76 3.81
CA THR A 147 -10.39 -1.91 2.35
C THR A 147 -8.99 -1.54 1.87
N ALA A 148 -8.32 -2.43 1.14
CA ALA A 148 -7.00 -2.16 0.59
C ALA A 148 -7.05 -2.00 -0.93
N VAL A 149 -6.37 -0.98 -1.44
CA VAL A 149 -6.11 -0.78 -2.86
C VAL A 149 -4.60 -0.88 -3.07
N THR A 150 -4.16 -1.96 -3.71
CA THR A 150 -2.74 -2.25 -3.90
C THR A 150 -2.32 -2.01 -5.34
N ILE A 151 -1.31 -1.17 -5.54
CA ILE A 151 -0.56 -1.13 -6.79
C ILE A 151 0.54 -2.18 -6.71
N THR A 152 0.63 -3.02 -7.73
CA THR A 152 1.73 -3.94 -7.91
C THR A 152 1.86 -4.33 -9.39
N HIS A 153 3.06 -4.69 -9.79
CA HIS A 153 3.34 -5.36 -11.06
C HIS A 153 3.55 -6.88 -10.86
N ASP A 154 3.56 -7.33 -9.60
CA ASP A 154 3.74 -8.74 -9.25
C ASP A 154 2.40 -9.49 -9.25
N ILE A 155 2.22 -10.33 -10.27
CA ILE A 155 1.03 -11.15 -10.46
C ILE A 155 0.84 -12.17 -9.32
N LYS A 156 1.94 -12.74 -8.80
CA LYS A 156 1.86 -13.71 -7.69
C LYS A 156 1.29 -13.05 -6.43
N SER A 157 1.82 -11.87 -6.09
CA SER A 157 1.28 -11.07 -4.97
C SER A 157 -0.18 -10.73 -5.18
N ALA A 158 -0.59 -10.32 -6.39
CA ALA A 158 -1.98 -9.98 -6.69
C ALA A 158 -2.92 -11.19 -6.51
N ILE A 159 -2.54 -12.37 -6.99
CA ILE A 159 -3.32 -13.61 -6.83
C ILE A 159 -3.42 -14.01 -5.35
N LYS A 160 -2.33 -13.83 -4.58
CA LYS A 160 -2.25 -14.24 -3.18
C LYS A 160 -3.07 -13.33 -2.25
N THR A 161 -3.10 -12.03 -2.53
CA THR A 161 -3.62 -11.04 -1.57
C THR A 161 -4.86 -10.28 -2.02
N GLY A 162 -5.17 -10.28 -3.33
CA GLY A 162 -6.27 -9.51 -3.89
C GLY A 162 -7.54 -10.32 -4.09
N ASP A 163 -8.69 -9.66 -3.93
CA ASP A 163 -9.99 -10.21 -4.32
C ASP A 163 -10.29 -9.88 -5.79
N HIS A 164 -10.10 -8.61 -6.17
CA HIS A 164 -10.36 -8.10 -7.51
C HIS A 164 -9.14 -7.39 -8.08
N TYR A 165 -8.99 -7.43 -9.40
CA TYR A 165 -7.94 -6.70 -10.10
C TYR A 165 -8.51 -5.76 -11.15
N TYR A 166 -7.74 -4.71 -11.41
CA TYR A 166 -7.86 -3.82 -12.56
C TYR A 166 -6.50 -3.76 -13.24
N PHE A 167 -6.43 -4.12 -14.51
CA PHE A 167 -5.21 -3.99 -15.32
C PHE A 167 -5.24 -2.69 -16.11
N ILE A 168 -4.26 -1.83 -15.87
CA ILE A 168 -4.14 -0.52 -16.51
C ILE A 168 -2.98 -0.58 -17.51
N ASP A 169 -3.25 -0.18 -18.73
CA ASP A 169 -2.25 0.05 -19.77
C ASP A 169 -2.58 1.34 -20.52
N LYS A 170 -1.53 2.15 -20.80
CA LYS A 170 -1.67 3.45 -21.49
C LYS A 170 -2.78 4.34 -20.90
N GLY A 171 -2.92 4.38 -19.58
CA GLY A 171 -3.90 5.21 -18.86
C GLY A 171 -5.35 4.68 -18.90
N ILE A 172 -5.60 3.50 -19.46
CA ILE A 172 -6.94 2.93 -19.61
C ILE A 172 -7.00 1.58 -18.87
N ILE A 173 -8.16 1.29 -18.24
CA ILE A 173 -8.44 -0.05 -17.70
C ILE A 173 -8.71 -0.99 -18.87
N GLN A 174 -7.76 -1.87 -19.17
CA GLN A 174 -7.82 -2.83 -20.27
C GLN A 174 -8.49 -4.15 -19.88
N ASP A 175 -8.42 -4.50 -18.60
CA ASP A 175 -9.03 -5.73 -18.08
C ASP A 175 -9.34 -5.59 -16.58
N LYS A 176 -10.34 -6.35 -16.10
CA LYS A 176 -10.73 -6.39 -14.69
C LYS A 176 -11.39 -7.72 -14.35
N GLY A 177 -11.28 -8.16 -13.10
CA GLY A 177 -11.91 -9.39 -12.67
C GLY A 177 -11.48 -9.87 -11.29
N ASP A 178 -11.74 -11.13 -11.01
CA ASP A 178 -11.34 -11.84 -9.80
C ASP A 178 -9.84 -12.19 -9.87
N CYS A 179 -9.06 -11.85 -8.86
CA CYS A 179 -7.64 -12.15 -8.80
C CYS A 179 -7.31 -13.64 -8.97
N LYS A 180 -8.16 -14.55 -8.49
CA LYS A 180 -7.99 -16.00 -8.67
C LYS A 180 -8.11 -16.45 -10.13
N LYS A 181 -8.69 -15.62 -10.98
CA LYS A 181 -8.88 -15.89 -12.40
C LYS A 181 -7.92 -15.13 -13.32
N ILE A 182 -6.97 -14.38 -12.79
CA ILE A 182 -6.00 -13.57 -13.56
C ILE A 182 -5.38 -14.38 -14.72
N LEU A 183 -4.91 -15.59 -14.45
CA LEU A 183 -4.26 -16.44 -15.46
C LEU A 183 -5.22 -16.95 -16.56
N LYS A 184 -6.53 -16.77 -16.39
CA LYS A 184 -7.56 -17.18 -17.36
C LYS A 184 -8.05 -16.01 -18.23
N THR A 185 -7.43 -14.84 -18.13
CA THR A 185 -7.83 -13.66 -18.93
C THR A 185 -7.76 -13.97 -20.42
N ASN A 186 -8.71 -13.42 -21.19
CA ASN A 186 -8.69 -13.46 -22.66
C ASN A 186 -8.09 -12.20 -23.28
N ASN A 187 -7.78 -11.18 -22.47
CA ASN A 187 -7.17 -9.95 -22.94
C ASN A 187 -5.72 -10.20 -23.38
N LYS A 188 -5.41 -9.95 -24.67
CA LYS A 188 -4.10 -10.23 -25.25
C LYS A 188 -2.99 -9.37 -24.62
N VAL A 189 -3.27 -8.08 -24.35
CA VAL A 189 -2.31 -7.16 -23.73
C VAL A 189 -1.98 -7.61 -22.30
N PHE A 190 -3.00 -8.02 -21.55
CA PHE A 190 -2.79 -8.52 -20.20
C PHE A 190 -2.08 -9.88 -20.18
N LYS A 191 -2.39 -10.79 -21.11
CA LYS A 191 -1.63 -12.05 -21.25
C LYS A 191 -0.15 -11.80 -21.49
N SER A 192 0.19 -10.87 -22.36
CA SER A 192 1.58 -10.49 -22.64
C SER A 192 2.26 -9.95 -21.37
N PHE A 193 1.59 -9.07 -20.62
CA PHE A 193 2.09 -8.58 -19.35
C PHE A 193 2.34 -9.72 -18.34
N ILE A 194 1.43 -10.70 -18.23
CA ILE A 194 1.57 -11.86 -17.33
C ILE A 194 2.75 -12.75 -17.73
N THR A 195 2.96 -12.98 -19.02
CA THR A 195 3.99 -13.90 -19.54
C THR A 195 5.35 -13.21 -19.72
N GLY A 196 5.42 -11.89 -19.60
CA GLY A 196 6.63 -11.12 -19.93
C GLY A 196 6.98 -11.14 -21.42
N ALA A 197 6.03 -11.52 -22.27
CA ALA A 197 6.24 -11.57 -23.72
C ALA A 197 5.91 -10.21 -24.34
N ASP A 198 6.84 -9.67 -25.13
CA ASP A 198 6.56 -8.46 -25.92
C ASP A 198 5.47 -8.74 -26.96
N ILE A 199 4.44 -7.91 -26.99
CA ILE A 199 3.52 -7.88 -28.13
C ILE A 199 4.28 -7.21 -29.26
N LYS A 200 4.83 -8.03 -30.20
CA LYS A 200 5.26 -7.49 -31.49
C LYS A 200 4.05 -6.80 -32.13
N GLN A 201 4.16 -5.49 -32.28
CA GLN A 201 3.21 -4.67 -33.04
C GLN A 201 3.23 -5.07 -34.49
#